data_c0ecf34eb11577b8727ab37981c7cc8b
#
_entry.id   c0ecf34eb11577b8727ab37981c7cc8b
#
_cell.length_a   1.000
_cell.length_b   1.000
_cell.length_c   1.000
_cell.angle_alpha   90.00
_cell.angle_beta   90.00
_cell.angle_gamma   90.00
#
_symmetry.space_group_name_H-M   'P 1'
#
loop_
_entity.id
_entity.type
_entity.pdbx_description
1 polymer ?
#
loop_
_entity_poly.entity_id
_entity_poly.type
_entity_poly.pdbx_seq_one_letter_code
_entity_poly.pdbx_strand_id
1 'polypeptide(L)'
;LGGYIIMKRKALAITLAAAMAMGTCAVTASAADGDKYTIGICQLVQHEALDAATQGFKDEVTKELGEDAVTFDEQNAQGDSNTCSTIINSFVSNNVDLILANATPALQAAAAGTSDIPILGTSVTEYGVALGLDDFDGTVGGNISGTADLAPLDQQAAMLNELFPDAKNVGLLYCSAEANSQYQVDTVKAELEKLGYTCEYYAFSDSNDLSSVATTATDASDVIYVPTDNTVASNTEIINNICLPAKVPVITGEEGICSGCGVATLSISYYDLGV
;
A
#
# COMPACT_ATOMS: atom_id res chain seq x y z
N LEU A 1 -12.70 -33.15 17.96
CA LEU A 1 -13.18 -32.86 16.60
C LEU A 1 -12.86 -31.41 16.19
N GLY A 2 -13.05 -30.44 17.09
CA GLY A 2 -12.77 -29.02 16.78
C GLY A 2 -11.28 -28.70 16.54
N GLY A 3 -10.38 -29.31 17.31
CA GLY A 3 -8.93 -29.07 17.17
C GLY A 3 -8.33 -29.59 15.85
N TYR A 4 -8.88 -30.64 15.28
CA TYR A 4 -8.40 -31.22 14.01
C TYR A 4 -8.81 -30.37 12.80
N ILE A 5 -9.99 -29.73 12.85
CA ILE A 5 -10.49 -28.82 11.79
C ILE A 5 -9.69 -27.52 11.80
N ILE A 6 -9.38 -27.00 13.00
CA ILE A 6 -8.57 -25.78 13.16
C ILE A 6 -7.13 -26.01 12.65
N MET A 7 -6.54 -27.18 12.94
CA MET A 7 -5.20 -27.51 12.42
C MET A 7 -5.15 -27.62 10.89
N LYS A 8 -6.20 -28.17 10.25
CA LYS A 8 -6.26 -28.22 8.78
C LYS A 8 -6.37 -26.84 8.15
N ARG A 9 -7.18 -25.95 8.72
CA ARG A 9 -7.32 -24.57 8.25
C ARG A 9 -6.01 -23.77 8.40
N LYS A 10 -5.35 -23.90 9.56
CA LYS A 10 -4.04 -23.24 9.79
C LYS A 10 -2.95 -23.78 8.86
N ALA A 11 -2.94 -25.09 8.58
CA ALA A 11 -1.97 -25.70 7.67
C ALA A 11 -2.15 -25.21 6.22
N LEU A 12 -3.40 -24.98 5.78
CA LEU A 12 -3.65 -24.50 4.41
C LEU A 12 -3.29 -23.02 4.25
N ALA A 13 -3.61 -22.19 5.24
CA ALA A 13 -3.22 -20.77 5.21
C ALA A 13 -1.69 -20.60 5.16
N ILE A 14 -0.94 -21.44 5.92
CA ILE A 14 0.53 -21.45 5.87
C ILE A 14 1.02 -21.95 4.50
N THR A 15 0.33 -22.93 3.90
CA THR A 15 0.71 -23.47 2.58
C THR A 15 0.45 -22.44 1.47
N LEU A 16 -0.63 -21.67 1.56
CA LEU A 16 -0.94 -20.61 0.62
C LEU A 16 0.11 -19.46 0.70
N ALA A 17 0.44 -19.03 1.94
CA ALA A 17 1.47 -18.03 2.16
C ALA A 17 2.87 -18.49 1.70
N ALA A 18 3.21 -19.76 1.92
CA ALA A 18 4.49 -20.33 1.49
C ALA A 18 4.58 -20.53 -0.04
N ALA A 19 3.44 -20.80 -0.72
CA ALA A 19 3.41 -20.95 -2.17
C ALA A 19 3.63 -19.60 -2.88
N MET A 20 3.14 -18.51 -2.30
CA MET A 20 3.37 -17.14 -2.81
C MET A 20 4.80 -16.65 -2.56
N ALA A 21 5.48 -17.12 -1.50
CA ALA A 21 6.86 -16.73 -1.18
C ALA A 21 7.94 -17.50 -1.95
N MET A 22 7.62 -18.68 -2.50
CA MET A 22 8.55 -19.53 -3.24
C MET A 22 8.13 -19.61 -4.71
N GLY A 23 8.40 -18.57 -5.47
CA GLY A 23 8.29 -18.61 -6.91
C GLY A 23 9.01 -19.85 -7.49
N THR A 24 8.23 -20.73 -8.16
CA THR A 24 8.63 -21.95 -8.90
C THR A 24 8.61 -23.30 -8.17
N CYS A 25 7.53 -23.64 -7.45
CA CYS A 25 7.16 -25.03 -7.34
C CYS A 25 5.66 -25.11 -7.57
N ALA A 26 5.25 -25.64 -8.71
CA ALA A 26 3.87 -26.04 -8.94
C ALA A 26 3.50 -27.18 -7.99
N VAL A 27 3.17 -26.85 -6.76
CA VAL A 27 2.42 -27.75 -5.90
C VAL A 27 0.96 -27.59 -6.32
N THR A 28 0.46 -28.47 -7.15
CA THR A 28 -0.97 -28.63 -7.31
C THR A 28 -1.52 -29.03 -5.95
N ALA A 29 -1.90 -28.05 -5.13
CA ALA A 29 -2.72 -28.27 -3.98
C ALA A 29 -4.10 -28.69 -4.52
N SER A 30 -4.30 -29.99 -4.68
CA SER A 30 -5.63 -30.53 -4.90
C SER A 30 -6.43 -30.18 -3.65
N ALA A 31 -7.27 -29.16 -3.72
CA ALA A 31 -8.25 -28.89 -2.69
C ALA A 31 -9.07 -30.17 -2.50
N ALA A 32 -9.13 -30.66 -1.27
CA ALA A 32 -9.98 -31.80 -0.97
C ALA A 32 -11.43 -31.35 -1.24
N ASP A 33 -12.16 -32.15 -2.02
CA ASP A 33 -13.53 -31.89 -2.45
C ASP A 33 -14.39 -31.47 -1.24
N GLY A 34 -14.76 -30.17 -1.16
CA GLY A 34 -15.70 -29.64 -0.16
C GLY A 34 -15.22 -28.53 0.79
N ASP A 35 -13.94 -28.18 0.87
CA ASP A 35 -13.49 -27.09 1.75
C ASP A 35 -13.77 -25.72 1.09
N LYS A 36 -14.55 -24.87 1.76
CA LYS A 36 -14.80 -23.49 1.35
C LYS A 36 -14.05 -22.53 2.27
N TYR A 37 -13.43 -21.52 1.68
CA TYR A 37 -12.66 -20.51 2.40
C TYR A 37 -13.33 -19.15 2.29
N THR A 38 -13.31 -18.42 3.39
CA THR A 38 -13.73 -17.02 3.43
C THR A 38 -12.51 -16.15 3.65
N ILE A 39 -12.22 -15.26 2.72
CA ILE A 39 -11.11 -14.32 2.79
C ILE A 39 -11.67 -12.92 3.02
N GLY A 40 -11.30 -12.30 4.16
CA GLY A 40 -11.60 -10.90 4.43
C GLY A 40 -10.60 -10.00 3.72
N ILE A 41 -11.07 -9.03 2.96
CA ILE A 41 -10.23 -8.02 2.30
C ILE A 41 -10.54 -6.66 2.93
N CYS A 42 -9.56 -6.10 3.64
CA CYS A 42 -9.62 -4.74 4.15
C CYS A 42 -8.79 -3.84 3.25
N GLN A 43 -9.44 -3.08 2.39
CA GLN A 43 -8.83 -2.06 1.57
C GLN A 43 -8.98 -0.69 2.22
N LEU A 44 -7.88 0.08 2.34
CA LEU A 44 -7.90 1.38 3.02
C LEU A 44 -8.86 2.37 2.33
N VAL A 45 -8.72 2.52 1.02
CA VAL A 45 -9.49 3.49 0.23
C VAL A 45 -9.57 3.02 -1.21
N GLN A 46 -10.50 3.55 -1.98
CA GLN A 46 -10.63 3.25 -3.40
C GLN A 46 -9.75 4.21 -4.23
N HIS A 47 -8.80 3.64 -4.94
CA HIS A 47 -8.05 4.26 -6.03
C HIS A 47 -7.36 3.19 -6.88
N GLU A 48 -6.85 3.57 -8.05
CA GLU A 48 -6.38 2.68 -9.10
C GLU A 48 -5.38 1.62 -8.61
N ALA A 49 -4.38 2.01 -7.80
CA ALA A 49 -3.33 1.10 -7.34
C ALA A 49 -3.88 0.03 -6.36
N LEU A 50 -4.67 0.44 -5.35
CA LEU A 50 -5.22 -0.52 -4.38
C LEU A 50 -6.28 -1.42 -5.02
N ASP A 51 -7.11 -0.88 -5.94
CA ASP A 51 -8.09 -1.67 -6.68
C ASP A 51 -7.40 -2.73 -7.55
N ALA A 52 -6.28 -2.37 -8.20
CA ALA A 52 -5.48 -3.30 -9.00
C ALA A 52 -4.85 -4.40 -8.14
N ALA A 53 -4.28 -4.06 -6.96
CA ALA A 53 -3.72 -5.06 -6.05
C ALA A 53 -4.78 -6.01 -5.50
N THR A 54 -5.94 -5.49 -5.10
CA THR A 54 -7.08 -6.33 -4.69
C THR A 54 -7.53 -7.26 -5.82
N GLN A 55 -7.62 -6.75 -7.05
CA GLN A 55 -8.04 -7.56 -8.19
C GLN A 55 -7.03 -8.65 -8.53
N GLY A 56 -5.72 -8.33 -8.57
CA GLY A 56 -4.66 -9.31 -8.80
C GLY A 56 -4.70 -10.46 -7.78
N PHE A 57 -4.86 -10.13 -6.51
CA PHE A 57 -5.02 -11.12 -5.45
C PHE A 57 -6.24 -12.02 -5.64
N LYS A 58 -7.40 -11.44 -5.94
CA LYS A 58 -8.65 -12.20 -6.16
C LYS A 58 -8.54 -13.12 -7.37
N ASP A 59 -7.95 -12.63 -8.45
CA ASP A 59 -7.79 -13.41 -9.69
C ASP A 59 -6.89 -14.62 -9.46
N GLU A 60 -5.73 -14.45 -8.79
CA GLU A 60 -4.81 -15.55 -8.56
C GLU A 60 -5.37 -16.56 -7.55
N VAL A 61 -5.97 -16.10 -6.46
CA VAL A 61 -6.62 -16.99 -5.47
C VAL A 61 -7.75 -17.79 -6.14
N THR A 62 -8.57 -17.15 -6.97
CA THR A 62 -9.65 -17.82 -7.69
C THR A 62 -9.12 -18.84 -8.69
N LYS A 63 -8.05 -18.51 -9.39
CA LYS A 63 -7.38 -19.41 -10.33
C LYS A 63 -6.80 -20.66 -9.64
N GLU A 64 -6.16 -20.47 -8.47
CA GLU A 64 -5.49 -21.56 -7.74
C GLU A 64 -6.47 -22.47 -6.97
N LEU A 65 -7.54 -21.89 -6.40
CA LEU A 65 -8.49 -22.63 -5.55
C LEU A 65 -9.78 -23.01 -6.28
N GLY A 66 -10.16 -22.27 -7.32
CA GLY A 66 -11.45 -22.37 -8.02
C GLY A 66 -12.51 -21.44 -7.42
N GLU A 67 -13.41 -20.94 -8.28
CA GLU A 67 -14.47 -19.98 -7.91
C GLU A 67 -15.39 -20.49 -6.80
N ASP A 68 -15.71 -21.81 -6.81
CA ASP A 68 -16.62 -22.42 -5.84
C ASP A 68 -15.98 -22.63 -4.47
N ALA A 69 -14.65 -22.56 -4.36
CA ALA A 69 -13.89 -22.82 -3.14
C ALA A 69 -13.61 -21.58 -2.30
N VAL A 70 -13.77 -20.37 -2.84
CA VAL A 70 -13.44 -19.12 -2.15
C VAL A 70 -14.59 -18.13 -2.16
N THR A 71 -14.76 -17.43 -1.04
CA THR A 71 -15.68 -16.27 -0.91
C THR A 71 -14.86 -15.09 -0.38
N PHE A 72 -14.98 -13.94 -1.02
CA PHE A 72 -14.33 -12.70 -0.59
C PHE A 72 -15.33 -11.81 0.16
N ASP A 73 -15.02 -11.46 1.42
CA ASP A 73 -15.67 -10.38 2.16
C ASP A 73 -14.81 -9.13 2.00
N GLU A 74 -15.11 -8.34 0.96
CA GLU A 74 -14.34 -7.16 0.58
C GLU A 74 -14.96 -5.91 1.19
N GLN A 75 -14.20 -5.19 1.99
CA GLN A 75 -14.64 -3.98 2.67
C GLN A 75 -13.63 -2.84 2.49
N ASN A 76 -14.16 -1.63 2.28
CA ASN A 76 -13.39 -0.41 2.06
C ASN A 76 -13.51 0.51 3.27
N ALA A 77 -12.38 0.94 3.82
CA ALA A 77 -12.32 1.79 5.01
C ALA A 77 -12.47 3.30 4.70
N GLN A 78 -12.57 3.68 3.42
CA GLN A 78 -12.77 5.06 2.96
C GLN A 78 -11.71 6.05 3.48
N GLY A 79 -10.48 5.58 3.65
CA GLY A 79 -9.35 6.38 4.13
C GLY A 79 -9.26 6.53 5.65
N ASP A 80 -10.13 5.87 6.42
CA ASP A 80 -10.16 6.01 7.88
C ASP A 80 -9.57 4.77 8.59
N SER A 81 -8.50 4.96 9.36
CA SER A 81 -7.81 3.89 10.10
C SER A 81 -8.68 3.24 11.19
N ASN A 82 -9.62 3.99 11.79
CA ASN A 82 -10.53 3.43 12.78
C ASN A 82 -11.56 2.52 12.10
N THR A 83 -11.95 2.86 10.88
CA THR A 83 -12.81 2.01 10.05
C THR A 83 -12.08 0.73 9.66
N CYS A 84 -10.76 0.76 9.35
CA CYS A 84 -9.96 -0.45 9.17
C CYS A 84 -10.07 -1.35 10.42
N SER A 85 -9.90 -0.81 11.62
CA SER A 85 -10.02 -1.58 12.86
C SER A 85 -11.41 -2.20 13.04
N THR A 86 -12.46 -1.49 12.65
CA THR A 86 -13.83 -1.98 12.69
C THR A 86 -14.05 -3.15 11.72
N ILE A 87 -13.54 -3.03 10.50
CA ILE A 87 -13.57 -4.07 9.47
C ILE A 87 -12.84 -5.33 9.96
N ILE A 88 -11.61 -5.17 10.46
CA ILE A 88 -10.83 -6.29 10.99
C ILE A 88 -11.54 -7.00 12.14
N ASN A 89 -12.14 -6.26 13.09
CA ASN A 89 -12.92 -6.85 14.17
C ASN A 89 -14.13 -7.65 13.65
N SER A 90 -14.75 -7.22 12.55
CA SER A 90 -15.82 -7.97 11.88
C SER A 90 -15.27 -9.28 11.29
N PHE A 91 -14.13 -9.25 10.60
CA PHE A 91 -13.49 -10.46 10.05
C PHE A 91 -13.13 -11.46 11.14
N VAL A 92 -12.55 -10.98 12.26
CA VAL A 92 -12.22 -11.82 13.41
C VAL A 92 -13.48 -12.46 13.99
N SER A 93 -14.56 -11.70 14.16
CA SER A 93 -15.84 -12.18 14.70
C SER A 93 -16.51 -13.21 13.77
N ASN A 94 -16.35 -13.03 12.46
CA ASN A 94 -16.89 -13.93 11.44
C ASN A 94 -15.98 -15.16 11.20
N ASN A 95 -14.81 -15.22 11.87
CA ASN A 95 -13.82 -16.30 11.72
C ASN A 95 -13.40 -16.55 10.27
N VAL A 96 -13.05 -15.47 9.54
CA VAL A 96 -12.50 -15.61 8.19
C VAL A 96 -11.22 -16.47 8.22
N ASP A 97 -10.91 -17.14 7.13
CA ASP A 97 -9.77 -18.06 7.06
C ASP A 97 -8.43 -17.35 6.79
N LEU A 98 -8.50 -16.15 6.16
CA LEU A 98 -7.36 -15.31 5.81
C LEU A 98 -7.82 -13.85 5.76
N ILE A 99 -6.93 -12.93 6.11
CA ILE A 99 -7.13 -11.49 5.90
C ILE A 99 -6.12 -10.98 4.88
N LEU A 100 -6.59 -10.33 3.82
CA LEU A 100 -5.80 -9.44 2.99
C LEU A 100 -5.91 -8.02 3.54
N ALA A 101 -4.78 -7.46 3.94
CA ALA A 101 -4.67 -6.08 4.40
C ALA A 101 -4.02 -5.24 3.28
N ASN A 102 -4.81 -4.43 2.59
CA ASN A 102 -4.36 -3.63 1.45
C ASN A 102 -4.12 -2.18 1.89
N ALA A 103 -2.89 -1.79 1.94
CA ALA A 103 -2.24 -0.57 2.44
C ALA A 103 -1.79 -0.64 3.91
N THR A 104 -0.82 0.22 4.27
CA THR A 104 -0.18 0.29 5.60
C THR A 104 -1.19 0.40 6.75
N PRO A 105 -2.19 1.30 6.75
CA PRO A 105 -3.15 1.38 7.85
C PRO A 105 -4.03 0.14 8.01
N ALA A 106 -4.35 -0.55 6.90
CA ALA A 106 -5.09 -1.82 6.96
C ALA A 106 -4.23 -2.92 7.58
N LEU A 107 -2.93 -2.99 7.25
CA LEU A 107 -1.98 -3.93 7.87
C LEU A 107 -1.83 -3.66 9.37
N GLN A 108 -1.69 -2.40 9.77
CA GLN A 108 -1.60 -2.01 11.19
C GLN A 108 -2.84 -2.45 11.98
N ALA A 109 -4.03 -2.23 11.42
CA ALA A 109 -5.28 -2.66 12.03
C ALA A 109 -5.38 -4.19 12.12
N ALA A 110 -4.97 -4.92 11.07
CA ALA A 110 -4.99 -6.38 11.06
C ALA A 110 -4.02 -6.97 12.09
N ALA A 111 -2.79 -6.46 12.16
CA ALA A 111 -1.78 -6.87 13.13
C ALA A 111 -2.23 -6.65 14.58
N ALA A 112 -2.93 -5.54 14.85
CA ALA A 112 -3.47 -5.25 16.16
C ALA A 112 -4.72 -6.08 16.49
N GLY A 113 -5.48 -6.52 15.49
CA GLY A 113 -6.78 -7.19 15.65
C GLY A 113 -6.69 -8.69 15.88
N THR A 114 -5.66 -9.37 15.37
CA THR A 114 -5.54 -10.84 15.49
C THR A 114 -4.10 -11.34 15.43
N SER A 115 -3.80 -12.33 16.26
CA SER A 115 -2.57 -13.12 16.19
C SER A 115 -2.81 -14.54 15.66
N ASP A 116 -4.06 -14.91 15.37
CA ASP A 116 -4.48 -16.27 15.04
C ASP A 116 -4.84 -16.46 13.57
N ILE A 117 -5.53 -15.47 12.98
CA ILE A 117 -5.89 -15.50 11.56
C ILE A 117 -4.67 -15.06 10.75
N PRO A 118 -4.25 -15.83 9.71
CA PRO A 118 -3.18 -15.41 8.82
C PRO A 118 -3.51 -14.08 8.14
N ILE A 119 -2.50 -13.21 8.03
CA ILE A 119 -2.59 -11.89 7.41
C ILE A 119 -1.61 -11.84 6.25
N LEU A 120 -2.09 -11.45 5.08
CA LEU A 120 -1.27 -11.05 3.95
C LEU A 120 -1.40 -9.54 3.77
N GLY A 121 -0.27 -8.83 3.86
CA GLY A 121 -0.20 -7.43 3.52
C GLY A 121 0.12 -7.26 2.04
N THR A 122 -0.49 -6.28 1.39
CA THR A 122 -0.13 -5.82 0.05
C THR A 122 -0.20 -4.31 0.01
N SER A 123 0.49 -3.67 -0.94
CA SER A 123 0.59 -2.21 -1.02
C SER A 123 1.10 -1.59 0.29
N VAL A 124 2.08 -2.25 0.89
CA VAL A 124 2.76 -1.83 2.13
C VAL A 124 4.19 -1.48 1.79
N THR A 125 4.55 -0.23 1.98
CA THR A 125 5.85 0.30 1.54
C THR A 125 7.01 -0.30 2.33
N GLU A 126 6.92 -0.30 3.67
CA GLU A 126 7.97 -0.82 4.53
C GLU A 126 7.38 -1.40 5.81
N TYR A 127 7.54 -2.71 6.00
CA TYR A 127 6.89 -3.45 7.10
C TYR A 127 7.48 -3.12 8.47
N GLY A 128 8.76 -2.81 8.57
CA GLY A 128 9.40 -2.40 9.81
C GLY A 128 8.77 -1.12 10.37
N VAL A 129 8.63 -0.11 9.50
CA VAL A 129 7.97 1.17 9.86
C VAL A 129 6.49 0.96 10.12
N ALA A 130 5.80 0.20 9.26
CA ALA A 130 4.37 -0.06 9.40
C ALA A 130 4.01 -0.71 10.75
N LEU A 131 4.85 -1.62 11.23
CA LEU A 131 4.61 -2.43 12.43
C LEU A 131 5.46 -2.02 13.64
N GLY A 132 6.33 -1.01 13.49
CA GLY A 132 7.22 -0.54 14.56
C GLY A 132 8.23 -1.61 14.97
N LEU A 133 8.80 -2.34 14.00
CA LEU A 133 9.78 -3.39 14.25
C LEU A 133 11.19 -2.80 14.23
N ASP A 134 11.86 -2.84 15.37
CA ASP A 134 13.27 -2.53 15.44
C ASP A 134 14.10 -3.61 14.72
N ASP A 135 15.16 -3.21 14.01
CA ASP A 135 16.07 -4.11 13.30
C ASP A 135 15.38 -5.04 12.28
N PHE A 136 14.36 -4.53 11.54
CA PHE A 136 13.64 -5.29 10.52
C PHE A 136 14.59 -5.82 9.44
N ASP A 137 14.62 -7.13 9.27
CA ASP A 137 15.52 -7.85 8.34
C ASP A 137 14.83 -8.37 7.07
N GLY A 138 13.59 -7.92 6.82
CA GLY A 138 12.75 -8.40 5.71
C GLY A 138 11.79 -9.52 6.11
N THR A 139 11.74 -9.89 7.41
CA THR A 139 10.86 -10.95 7.93
C THR A 139 10.00 -10.42 9.07
N VAL A 140 8.69 -10.41 8.91
CA VAL A 140 7.76 -10.02 9.98
C VAL A 140 7.57 -11.18 10.97
N GLY A 141 7.32 -12.36 10.46
CA GLY A 141 7.06 -13.55 11.27
C GLY A 141 5.64 -13.60 11.86
N GLY A 142 5.42 -14.54 12.81
CA GLY A 142 4.09 -14.72 13.40
C GLY A 142 3.05 -15.18 12.38
N ASN A 143 1.92 -14.49 12.35
CA ASN A 143 0.81 -14.74 11.42
C ASN A 143 0.79 -13.76 10.23
N ILE A 144 1.83 -12.97 10.02
CA ILE A 144 1.90 -11.92 9.00
C ILE A 144 2.94 -12.26 7.93
N SER A 145 2.55 -12.12 6.67
CA SER A 145 3.42 -12.13 5.48
C SER A 145 2.85 -11.16 4.45
N GLY A 146 3.52 -11.00 3.30
CA GLY A 146 2.99 -10.17 2.23
C GLY A 146 4.03 -9.68 1.25
N THR A 147 3.64 -8.70 0.45
CA THR A 147 4.44 -8.05 -0.59
C THR A 147 4.68 -6.58 -0.23
N ALA A 148 5.82 -6.02 -0.65
CA ALA A 148 6.14 -4.60 -0.45
C ALA A 148 6.05 -3.83 -1.77
N ASP A 149 5.50 -2.63 -1.72
CA ASP A 149 5.39 -1.72 -2.87
C ASP A 149 6.49 -0.65 -2.90
N LEU A 150 7.56 -0.85 -2.13
CA LEU A 150 8.66 0.10 -2.06
C LEU A 150 9.31 0.29 -3.43
N ALA A 151 9.00 1.40 -4.07
CA ALA A 151 9.62 1.81 -5.32
C ALA A 151 11.08 2.25 -5.09
N PRO A 152 11.93 2.30 -6.13
CA PRO A 152 13.31 2.71 -6.02
C PRO A 152 13.43 4.22 -5.79
N LEU A 153 13.34 4.67 -4.54
CA LEU A 153 13.26 6.07 -4.13
C LEU A 153 14.50 6.89 -4.54
N ASP A 154 15.68 6.28 -4.54
CA ASP A 154 16.93 6.85 -5.05
C ASP A 154 16.85 7.16 -6.55
N GLN A 155 16.22 6.28 -7.33
CA GLN A 155 16.02 6.48 -8.75
C GLN A 155 14.90 7.50 -9.04
N GLN A 156 13.89 7.60 -8.19
CA GLN A 156 12.89 8.68 -8.29
C GLN A 156 13.53 10.04 -8.06
N ALA A 157 14.43 10.17 -7.08
CA ALA A 157 15.21 11.40 -6.87
C ALA A 157 16.13 11.70 -8.06
N ALA A 158 16.79 10.70 -8.62
CA ALA A 158 17.63 10.85 -9.81
C ALA A 158 16.82 11.27 -11.03
N MET A 159 15.64 10.71 -11.25
CA MET A 159 14.71 11.09 -12.31
C MET A 159 14.27 12.54 -12.17
N LEU A 160 13.92 12.99 -10.95
CA LEU A 160 13.59 14.40 -10.70
C LEU A 160 14.75 15.32 -11.11
N ASN A 161 15.99 14.96 -10.75
CA ASN A 161 17.17 15.72 -11.11
C ASN A 161 17.44 15.73 -12.62
N GLU A 162 17.17 14.64 -13.33
CA GLU A 162 17.33 14.58 -14.79
C GLU A 162 16.31 15.49 -15.50
N LEU A 163 15.05 15.48 -15.03
CA LEU A 163 13.96 16.24 -15.64
C LEU A 163 13.99 17.73 -15.28
N PHE A 164 14.43 18.08 -14.06
CA PHE A 164 14.40 19.44 -13.53
C PHE A 164 15.73 19.88 -12.91
N PRO A 165 16.85 19.83 -13.68
CA PRO A 165 18.20 20.12 -13.15
C PRO A 165 18.38 21.58 -12.69
N ASP A 166 17.56 22.50 -13.17
CA ASP A 166 17.61 23.92 -12.81
C ASP A 166 16.76 24.29 -11.59
N ALA A 167 15.87 23.39 -11.13
CA ALA A 167 15.06 23.57 -9.93
C ALA A 167 15.97 23.69 -8.69
N LYS A 168 15.51 24.45 -7.70
CA LYS A 168 16.24 24.64 -6.43
C LYS A 168 15.45 24.15 -5.24
N ASN A 169 14.15 24.41 -5.25
CA ASN A 169 13.25 24.13 -4.14
C ASN A 169 12.30 23.00 -4.54
N VAL A 170 12.33 21.91 -3.80
CA VAL A 170 11.42 20.77 -3.97
C VAL A 170 10.47 20.71 -2.77
N GLY A 171 9.17 20.82 -3.05
CA GLY A 171 8.13 20.64 -2.06
C GLY A 171 7.78 19.15 -1.92
N LEU A 172 7.90 18.61 -0.70
CA LEU A 172 7.53 17.23 -0.39
C LEU A 172 6.12 17.22 0.20
N LEU A 173 5.13 16.93 -0.63
CA LEU A 173 3.70 16.98 -0.27
C LEU A 173 3.20 15.58 0.11
N TYR A 174 2.72 15.40 1.35
CA TYR A 174 2.33 14.08 1.85
C TYR A 174 1.34 14.14 3.02
N CYS A 175 0.61 13.03 3.24
CA CYS A 175 -0.26 12.84 4.38
C CYS A 175 0.55 12.37 5.61
N SER A 176 0.57 13.19 6.66
CA SER A 176 1.29 12.86 7.92
C SER A 176 0.64 11.75 8.75
N ALA A 177 -0.60 11.39 8.44
CA ALA A 177 -1.28 10.26 9.06
C ALA A 177 -0.87 8.90 8.44
N GLU A 178 -0.11 8.92 7.32
CA GLU A 178 0.36 7.73 6.62
C GLU A 178 1.87 7.52 6.86
N ALA A 179 2.22 6.50 7.65
CA ALA A 179 3.61 6.18 7.98
C ALA A 179 4.46 5.83 6.73
N ASN A 180 3.85 5.19 5.72
CA ASN A 180 4.46 4.94 4.41
C ASN A 180 4.87 6.23 3.70
N SER A 181 4.02 7.26 3.73
CA SER A 181 4.30 8.53 3.08
C SER A 181 5.44 9.28 3.75
N GLN A 182 5.45 9.33 5.10
CA GLN A 182 6.54 9.92 5.86
C GLN A 182 7.89 9.23 5.57
N TYR A 183 7.94 7.89 5.57
CA TYR A 183 9.16 7.13 5.27
C TYR A 183 9.72 7.46 3.89
N GLN A 184 8.85 7.54 2.89
CA GLN A 184 9.26 7.83 1.51
C GLN A 184 9.79 9.25 1.35
N VAL A 185 9.09 10.27 1.90
CA VAL A 185 9.55 11.66 1.78
C VAL A 185 10.84 11.91 2.53
N ASP A 186 11.07 11.25 3.68
CA ASP A 186 12.34 11.33 4.42
C ASP A 186 13.49 10.75 3.61
N THR A 187 13.26 9.60 2.96
CA THR A 187 14.27 8.95 2.11
C THR A 187 14.57 9.77 0.87
N VAL A 188 13.55 10.21 0.14
CA VAL A 188 13.72 11.02 -1.09
C VAL A 188 14.35 12.37 -0.77
N LYS A 189 13.98 13.02 0.35
CA LYS A 189 14.63 14.24 0.83
C LYS A 189 16.13 14.06 0.96
N ALA A 190 16.57 13.00 1.64
CA ALA A 190 17.98 12.72 1.84
C ALA A 190 18.73 12.53 0.52
N GLU A 191 18.12 11.91 -0.49
CA GLU A 191 18.73 11.75 -1.82
C GLU A 191 18.76 13.07 -2.61
N LEU A 192 17.67 13.85 -2.60
CA LEU A 192 17.59 15.14 -3.29
C LEU A 192 18.56 16.17 -2.68
N GLU A 193 18.72 16.20 -1.37
CA GLU A 193 19.68 17.10 -0.70
C GLU A 193 21.15 16.78 -1.08
N LYS A 194 21.49 15.50 -1.29
CA LYS A 194 22.80 15.10 -1.82
C LYS A 194 23.03 15.63 -3.25
N LEU A 195 21.98 15.78 -4.03
CA LEU A 195 22.00 16.33 -5.38
C LEU A 195 21.99 17.88 -5.39
N GLY A 196 21.85 18.53 -4.22
CA GLY A 196 21.95 19.97 -4.04
C GLY A 196 20.63 20.73 -4.04
N TYR A 197 19.49 20.02 -3.94
CA TYR A 197 18.18 20.64 -3.78
C TYR A 197 17.94 21.08 -2.34
N THR A 198 17.11 22.13 -2.18
CA THR A 198 16.50 22.49 -0.91
C THR A 198 15.13 21.82 -0.85
N CYS A 199 14.89 20.98 0.14
CA CYS A 199 13.64 20.25 0.27
C CYS A 199 12.86 20.70 1.52
N GLU A 200 11.58 21.04 1.33
CA GLU A 200 10.69 21.47 2.40
C GLU A 200 9.49 20.53 2.50
N TYR A 201 9.09 20.18 3.74
CA TYR A 201 7.93 19.33 3.99
C TYR A 201 6.63 20.12 3.95
N TYR A 202 5.65 19.61 3.22
CA TYR A 202 4.27 20.11 3.18
C TYR A 202 3.33 18.99 3.58
N ALA A 203 3.19 18.83 4.90
CA ALA A 203 2.38 17.79 5.51
C ALA A 203 0.94 18.25 5.69
N PHE A 204 -0.01 17.46 5.24
CA PHE A 204 -1.43 17.61 5.57
C PHE A 204 -1.87 16.40 6.42
N SER A 205 -2.98 16.56 7.18
CA SER A 205 -3.45 15.50 8.08
C SER A 205 -4.54 14.62 7.47
N ASP A 206 -5.34 15.19 6.59
CA ASP A 206 -6.41 14.52 5.85
C ASP A 206 -6.77 15.30 4.59
N SER A 207 -7.73 14.80 3.80
CA SER A 207 -8.13 15.42 2.53
C SER A 207 -8.71 16.82 2.65
N ASN A 208 -9.17 17.25 3.83
CA ASN A 208 -9.73 18.60 4.03
C ASN A 208 -8.63 19.67 3.98
N ASP A 209 -7.43 19.34 4.48
CA ASP A 209 -6.28 20.25 4.51
C ASP A 209 -5.48 20.23 3.20
N LEU A 210 -5.64 19.18 2.38
CA LEU A 210 -4.84 18.95 1.18
C LEU A 210 -4.78 20.16 0.25
N SER A 211 -5.90 20.79 -0.05
CA SER A 211 -5.96 21.92 -0.98
C SER A 211 -5.13 23.12 -0.50
N SER A 212 -5.23 23.47 0.78
CA SER A 212 -4.51 24.61 1.36
C SER A 212 -3.02 24.36 1.44
N VAL A 213 -2.62 23.15 1.82
CA VAL A 213 -1.21 22.75 1.92
C VAL A 213 -0.58 22.63 0.53
N ALA A 214 -1.29 22.05 -0.44
CA ALA A 214 -0.83 21.95 -1.83
C ALA A 214 -0.65 23.36 -2.46
N THR A 215 -1.54 24.30 -2.17
CA THR A 215 -1.38 25.69 -2.63
C THR A 215 -0.11 26.30 -2.05
N THR A 216 0.12 26.15 -0.75
CA THR A 216 1.32 26.68 -0.08
C THR A 216 2.60 26.04 -0.64
N ALA A 217 2.59 24.74 -0.88
CA ALA A 217 3.70 24.02 -1.48
C ALA A 217 4.00 24.52 -2.90
N THR A 218 2.96 24.70 -3.71
CA THR A 218 3.07 25.15 -5.10
C THR A 218 3.62 26.59 -5.19
N ASP A 219 3.23 27.48 -4.29
CA ASP A 219 3.70 28.86 -4.26
C ASP A 219 5.19 29.00 -3.89
N ALA A 220 5.76 27.99 -3.20
CA ALA A 220 7.11 28.06 -2.65
C ALA A 220 8.11 27.10 -3.34
N SER A 221 7.66 26.26 -4.26
CA SER A 221 8.49 25.21 -4.84
C SER A 221 8.61 25.33 -6.36
N ASP A 222 9.75 24.88 -6.88
CA ASP A 222 9.98 24.76 -8.33
C ASP A 222 9.41 23.44 -8.88
N VAL A 223 9.41 22.39 -8.03
CA VAL A 223 8.88 21.05 -8.29
C VAL A 223 8.22 20.51 -7.03
N ILE A 224 7.11 19.81 -7.16
CA ILE A 224 6.49 19.04 -6.08
C ILE A 224 6.84 17.55 -6.25
N TYR A 225 7.20 16.91 -5.15
CA TYR A 225 7.28 15.45 -5.06
C TYR A 225 6.14 14.95 -4.17
N VAL A 226 5.40 13.97 -4.66
CA VAL A 226 4.34 13.25 -3.95
C VAL A 226 4.73 11.78 -3.88
N PRO A 227 4.87 11.18 -2.68
CA PRO A 227 5.17 9.76 -2.54
C PRO A 227 3.98 8.87 -2.96
N THR A 228 4.09 7.57 -2.75
CA THR A 228 2.94 6.66 -2.79
C THR A 228 2.04 6.96 -1.58
N ASP A 229 1.10 7.87 -1.76
CA ASP A 229 0.22 8.46 -0.73
C ASP A 229 -1.24 8.17 -1.07
N ASN A 230 -1.92 7.40 -0.23
CA ASN A 230 -3.29 6.95 -0.51
C ASN A 230 -4.31 8.09 -0.48
N THR A 231 -4.06 9.10 0.36
CA THR A 231 -4.94 10.27 0.44
C THR A 231 -4.80 11.12 -0.82
N VAL A 232 -3.59 11.31 -1.34
CA VAL A 232 -3.39 12.00 -2.62
C VAL A 232 -3.95 11.16 -3.77
N ALA A 233 -3.69 9.85 -3.80
CA ALA A 233 -4.15 8.95 -4.87
C ALA A 233 -5.67 9.00 -5.08
N SER A 234 -6.42 9.15 -4.00
CA SER A 234 -7.88 9.31 -4.05
C SER A 234 -8.36 10.76 -4.30
N ASN A 235 -7.43 11.73 -4.39
CA ASN A 235 -7.75 13.17 -4.52
C ASN A 235 -6.84 13.89 -5.54
N THR A 236 -6.33 13.22 -6.56
CA THR A 236 -5.37 13.77 -7.54
C THR A 236 -5.86 15.03 -8.25
N GLU A 237 -7.18 15.15 -8.47
CA GLU A 237 -7.79 16.33 -9.10
C GLU A 237 -7.49 17.63 -8.31
N ILE A 238 -7.41 17.55 -6.98
CA ILE A 238 -7.09 18.73 -6.14
C ILE A 238 -5.69 19.21 -6.49
N ILE A 239 -4.70 18.32 -6.54
CA ILE A 239 -3.32 18.65 -6.88
C ILE A 239 -3.22 19.18 -8.31
N ASN A 240 -3.86 18.50 -9.27
CA ASN A 240 -3.85 18.92 -10.67
C ASN A 240 -4.41 20.34 -10.86
N ASN A 241 -5.54 20.65 -10.19
CA ASN A 241 -6.20 21.95 -10.31
C ASN A 241 -5.38 23.10 -9.70
N ILE A 242 -4.41 22.80 -8.83
CA ILE A 242 -3.50 23.76 -8.19
C ILE A 242 -2.20 23.86 -8.99
N CYS A 243 -1.51 22.74 -9.20
CA CYS A 243 -0.17 22.73 -9.78
C CYS A 243 -0.16 23.03 -11.29
N LEU A 244 -1.14 22.54 -12.06
CA LEU A 244 -1.18 22.75 -13.52
C LEU A 244 -1.33 24.21 -13.92
N PRO A 245 -2.25 25.02 -13.36
CA PRO A 245 -2.32 26.46 -13.67
C PRO A 245 -1.08 27.25 -13.22
N ALA A 246 -0.48 26.84 -12.10
CA ALA A 246 0.74 27.44 -11.57
C ALA A 246 1.99 27.03 -12.38
N LYS A 247 1.89 26.02 -13.23
CA LYS A 247 2.98 25.42 -14.02
C LYS A 247 4.11 24.87 -13.14
N VAL A 248 3.77 24.37 -11.97
CA VAL A 248 4.70 23.65 -11.09
C VAL A 248 4.54 22.17 -11.37
N PRO A 249 5.59 21.48 -11.88
CA PRO A 249 5.53 20.06 -12.18
C PRO A 249 5.45 19.22 -10.91
N VAL A 250 4.78 18.05 -11.02
CA VAL A 250 4.63 17.09 -9.94
C VAL A 250 5.30 15.77 -10.34
N ILE A 251 6.27 15.32 -9.57
CA ILE A 251 6.85 13.97 -9.65
C ILE A 251 6.16 13.12 -8.61
N THR A 252 5.79 11.89 -8.97
CA THR A 252 4.94 11.04 -8.14
C THR A 252 5.54 9.67 -7.87
N GLY A 253 5.15 9.06 -6.75
CA GLY A 253 5.63 7.76 -6.30
C GLY A 253 5.00 6.59 -7.03
N GLU A 254 3.80 6.77 -7.66
CA GLU A 254 3.09 5.68 -8.33
C GLU A 254 2.27 6.17 -9.54
N GLU A 255 1.81 5.21 -10.38
CA GLU A 255 1.24 5.46 -11.70
C GLU A 255 -0.14 6.15 -11.65
N GLY A 256 -1.01 5.77 -10.72
CA GLY A 256 -2.35 6.36 -10.58
C GLY A 256 -2.29 7.84 -10.19
N ILE A 257 -1.42 8.20 -9.23
CA ILE A 257 -1.18 9.61 -8.90
C ILE A 257 -0.59 10.35 -10.10
N CYS A 258 0.34 9.70 -10.83
CA CYS A 258 0.97 10.30 -11.99
C CYS A 258 -0.05 10.60 -13.10
N SER A 259 -0.93 9.66 -13.39
CA SER A 259 -1.97 9.83 -14.41
C SER A 259 -2.96 10.95 -14.06
N GLY A 260 -3.20 11.16 -12.75
CA GLY A 260 -4.12 12.19 -12.26
C GLY A 260 -3.53 13.59 -12.16
N CYS A 261 -2.25 13.73 -11.80
CA CYS A 261 -1.63 15.04 -11.56
C CYS A 261 -0.13 15.13 -11.82
N GLY A 262 0.55 14.04 -12.13
CA GLY A 262 2.00 14.01 -12.30
C GLY A 262 2.48 14.24 -13.73
N VAL A 263 3.78 14.46 -13.85
CA VAL A 263 4.47 14.54 -15.15
C VAL A 263 5.36 13.32 -15.40
N ALA A 264 5.81 12.65 -14.34
CA ALA A 264 6.61 11.42 -14.40
C ALA A 264 6.57 10.66 -13.08
N THR A 265 6.78 9.35 -13.18
CA THR A 265 6.93 8.42 -12.05
C THR A 265 7.86 7.27 -12.40
N LEU A 266 8.44 6.64 -11.39
CA LEU A 266 8.99 5.28 -11.47
C LEU A 266 8.16 4.43 -10.50
N SER A 267 7.27 3.62 -11.03
CA SER A 267 6.27 2.85 -10.31
C SER A 267 6.47 1.34 -10.50
N ILE A 268 5.64 0.56 -9.85
CA ILE A 268 5.53 -0.89 -9.97
C ILE A 268 4.14 -1.23 -10.51
N SER A 269 3.95 -2.50 -10.92
CA SER A 269 2.61 -3.02 -11.24
C SER A 269 1.89 -3.44 -9.97
N TYR A 270 0.87 -2.72 -9.57
CA TYR A 270 0.06 -3.08 -8.39
C TYR A 270 -0.79 -4.32 -8.61
N TYR A 271 -1.21 -4.60 -9.85
CA TYR A 271 -1.86 -5.87 -10.17
C TYR A 271 -0.93 -7.06 -9.90
N ASP A 272 0.30 -7.01 -10.43
CA ASP A 272 1.30 -8.07 -10.22
C ASP A 272 1.73 -8.17 -8.75
N LEU A 273 1.71 -7.07 -8.01
CA LEU A 273 1.94 -7.04 -6.57
C LEU A 273 0.88 -7.84 -5.81
N GLY A 274 -0.38 -7.77 -6.27
CA GLY A 274 -1.50 -8.50 -5.70
C GLY A 274 -1.49 -9.99 -6.04
N VAL A 275 -0.99 -10.36 -7.24
CA VAL A 275 -0.84 -11.75 -7.71
C VAL A 275 0.15 -12.53 -6.88
#